data_1e81a769b497280b0efe1c28d66b532b
#
_entry.id   1e81a769b497280b0efe1c28d66b532b
#
_cell.length_a   1.000
_cell.length_b   1.000
_cell.length_c   1.000
_cell.angle_alpha   90.00
_cell.angle_beta   90.00
_cell.angle_gamma   90.00
#
_symmetry.space_group_name_H-M   'P 1'
#
loop_
_entity.id
_entity.type
_entity.pdbx_description
1 polymer ?
#
loop_
_entity_poly.entity_id
_entity_poly.type
_entity_poly.pdbx_seq_one_letter_code
_entity_poly.pdbx_strand_id
1 'polypeptide(L)'
;MQSALGIGYTGPVPRNYVTDLIDLLDPKGQPAAGHSGKLARYFGLVVEAGSIMKRGEGRYIPMRCSNPVRRKPCASQLIAARPDEGTVEWECPACGERGSVSNWSGTTFDLGSVRPVRMVEESRDVVVPLDELDAMRRLSFTPPLLRRLLVEAIGIGDNYLFFPASQDELIQLREYAQVSADESKGEDRRLLDRFAARMDAFITMLPEFTEGAEEQNRLLN
;
A
#
# COMPACT_ATOMS: atom_id res chain seq x y z
N MET A 1 1.16 -8.74 -49.19
CA MET A 1 2.51 -8.31 -48.76
C MET A 1 2.37 -7.56 -47.46
N GLN A 2 2.57 -8.23 -46.34
CA GLN A 2 2.51 -7.63 -45.01
C GLN A 2 3.96 -7.47 -44.55
N SER A 3 4.41 -6.19 -44.47
CA SER A 3 5.71 -5.84 -43.88
C SER A 3 5.53 -5.78 -42.38
N ALA A 4 5.97 -6.82 -41.67
CA ALA A 4 6.13 -6.82 -40.25
C ALA A 4 7.33 -5.93 -39.89
N LEU A 5 7.07 -4.69 -39.46
CA LEU A 5 8.04 -3.87 -38.78
C LEU A 5 8.30 -4.50 -37.40
N GLY A 6 9.30 -5.37 -37.34
CA GLY A 6 9.83 -5.88 -36.09
C GLY A 6 10.50 -4.74 -35.33
N ILE A 7 9.75 -4.11 -34.44
CA ILE A 7 10.36 -3.20 -33.44
C ILE A 7 11.14 -4.12 -32.50
N GLY A 8 12.45 -4.22 -32.75
CA GLY A 8 13.37 -4.95 -31.88
C GLY A 8 13.33 -4.35 -30.48
N TYR A 9 12.70 -5.06 -29.55
CA TYR A 9 12.71 -4.73 -28.13
C TYR A 9 14.15 -4.89 -27.62
N THR A 10 14.86 -3.79 -27.47
CA THR A 10 16.24 -3.74 -26.95
C THR A 10 16.29 -3.57 -25.43
N GLY A 11 15.19 -3.82 -24.73
CA GLY A 11 15.09 -3.77 -23.27
C GLY A 11 15.61 -5.05 -22.60
N PRO A 12 15.89 -5.01 -21.30
CA PRO A 12 16.19 -6.21 -20.54
C PRO A 12 15.01 -7.19 -20.65
N VAL A 13 15.32 -8.49 -20.75
CA VAL A 13 14.29 -9.55 -20.79
C VAL A 13 13.42 -9.43 -19.54
N PRO A 14 12.09 -9.35 -19.68
CA PRO A 14 11.19 -9.30 -18.54
C PRO A 14 11.41 -10.52 -17.64
N ARG A 15 11.58 -10.29 -16.36
CA ARG A 15 11.72 -11.38 -15.39
C ARG A 15 10.31 -11.85 -15.00
N ASN A 16 10.19 -13.16 -14.79
CA ASN A 16 9.00 -13.78 -14.24
C ASN A 16 9.35 -14.43 -12.91
N TYR A 17 8.67 -14.02 -11.85
CA TYR A 17 8.86 -14.56 -10.50
C TYR A 17 7.72 -15.49 -10.15
N VAL A 18 8.05 -16.68 -9.66
CA VAL A 18 7.10 -17.57 -8.99
C VAL A 18 7.60 -17.76 -7.58
N THR A 19 6.85 -17.31 -6.62
CA THR A 19 7.31 -17.21 -5.24
C THR A 19 6.29 -17.85 -4.30
N ASP A 20 6.78 -18.73 -3.44
CA ASP A 20 6.07 -19.15 -2.24
C ASP A 20 6.44 -18.16 -1.12
N LEU A 21 5.44 -17.47 -0.56
CA LEU A 21 5.72 -16.45 0.45
C LEU A 21 6.27 -17.06 1.75
N ILE A 22 5.80 -18.26 2.11
CA ILE A 22 6.22 -18.93 3.35
C ILE A 22 7.72 -19.20 3.34
N ASP A 23 8.32 -19.53 2.18
CA ASP A 23 9.75 -19.78 2.05
C ASP A 23 10.63 -18.56 2.34
N LEU A 24 10.03 -17.38 2.35
CA LEU A 24 10.71 -16.10 2.63
C LEU A 24 10.53 -15.62 4.08
N LEU A 25 9.71 -16.33 4.85
CA LEU A 25 9.42 -15.99 6.24
C LEU A 25 10.24 -16.83 7.21
N ASP A 26 10.49 -16.29 8.39
CA ASP A 26 11.07 -17.02 9.52
C ASP A 26 10.00 -17.91 10.21
N PRO A 27 10.39 -18.78 11.16
CA PRO A 27 9.44 -19.63 11.90
C PRO A 27 8.37 -18.87 12.69
N LYS A 28 8.53 -17.56 12.89
CA LYS A 28 7.55 -16.68 13.55
C LYS A 28 6.63 -15.98 12.54
N GLY A 29 6.75 -16.29 11.24
CA GLY A 29 5.98 -15.68 10.17
C GLY A 29 6.42 -14.25 9.84
N GLN A 30 7.61 -13.83 10.27
CA GLN A 30 8.17 -12.52 9.94
C GLN A 30 9.14 -12.63 8.75
N PRO A 31 9.40 -11.55 8.02
CA PRO A 31 10.42 -11.55 6.98
C PRO A 31 11.76 -12.07 7.52
N ALA A 32 12.31 -13.10 6.87
CA ALA A 32 13.60 -13.68 7.25
C ALA A 32 14.73 -12.64 7.20
N ALA A 33 15.88 -12.93 7.78
CA ALA A 33 17.02 -12.02 7.72
C ALA A 33 17.65 -11.96 6.31
N GLY A 34 18.30 -10.85 6.01
CA GLY A 34 19.14 -10.71 4.81
C GLY A 34 18.33 -10.51 3.51
N HIS A 35 18.79 -11.19 2.43
CA HIS A 35 18.21 -11.02 1.09
C HIS A 35 16.77 -11.54 1.01
N SER A 36 16.51 -12.71 1.58
CA SER A 36 15.16 -13.30 1.63
C SER A 36 14.16 -12.37 2.32
N GLY A 37 14.56 -11.70 3.39
CA GLY A 37 13.68 -10.76 4.06
C GLY A 37 13.38 -9.48 3.25
N LYS A 38 14.30 -9.05 2.37
CA LYS A 38 14.01 -7.96 1.41
C LYS A 38 12.99 -8.41 0.37
N LEU A 39 13.10 -9.63 -0.12
CA LEU A 39 12.14 -10.22 -1.05
C LEU A 39 10.80 -10.45 -0.36
N ALA A 40 10.78 -10.96 0.88
CA ALA A 40 9.56 -11.13 1.66
C ALA A 40 8.79 -9.81 1.82
N ARG A 41 9.49 -8.72 2.13
CA ARG A 41 8.85 -7.40 2.21
C ARG A 41 8.31 -6.92 0.86
N TYR A 42 9.06 -7.10 -0.22
CA TYR A 42 8.61 -6.72 -1.55
C TYR A 42 7.36 -7.49 -1.97
N PHE A 43 7.40 -8.82 -1.91
CA PHE A 43 6.25 -9.65 -2.27
C PHE A 43 5.11 -9.54 -1.24
N GLY A 44 5.44 -9.30 0.03
CA GLY A 44 4.47 -9.02 1.08
C GLY A 44 3.60 -7.81 0.75
N LEU A 45 4.18 -6.70 0.27
CA LEU A 45 3.40 -5.52 -0.17
C LEU A 45 2.46 -5.83 -1.35
N VAL A 46 2.89 -6.70 -2.29
CA VAL A 46 2.02 -7.18 -3.38
C VAL A 46 0.85 -7.99 -2.82
N VAL A 47 1.13 -8.87 -1.85
CA VAL A 47 0.12 -9.70 -1.18
C VAL A 47 -0.84 -8.84 -0.36
N GLU A 48 -0.36 -7.88 0.40
CA GLU A 48 -1.22 -6.95 1.15
C GLU A 48 -2.26 -6.30 0.24
N ALA A 49 -1.82 -5.82 -0.93
CA ALA A 49 -2.74 -5.24 -1.92
C ALA A 49 -3.68 -6.27 -2.53
N GLY A 50 -3.18 -7.45 -2.89
CA GLY A 50 -3.96 -8.52 -3.52
C GLY A 50 -4.96 -9.18 -2.57
N SER A 51 -4.59 -9.37 -1.29
CA SER A 51 -5.42 -10.07 -0.31
C SER A 51 -6.75 -9.37 -0.01
N ILE A 52 -6.81 -8.04 -0.17
CA ILE A 52 -8.04 -7.25 0.00
C ILE A 52 -8.90 -7.14 -1.27
N MET A 53 -8.39 -7.62 -2.42
CA MET A 53 -9.14 -7.65 -3.68
C MET A 53 -10.13 -8.79 -3.70
N LYS A 54 -11.23 -8.62 -4.43
CA LYS A 54 -12.13 -9.72 -4.78
C LYS A 54 -11.46 -10.65 -5.78
N ARG A 55 -11.86 -11.91 -5.77
CA ARG A 55 -11.43 -12.87 -6.80
C ARG A 55 -11.77 -12.34 -8.20
N GLY A 56 -10.81 -12.43 -9.12
CA GLY A 56 -10.93 -11.92 -10.49
C GLY A 56 -10.71 -10.41 -10.62
N GLU A 57 -10.51 -9.69 -9.51
CA GLU A 57 -10.21 -8.26 -9.54
C GLU A 57 -8.71 -8.03 -9.80
N GLY A 58 -8.42 -6.98 -10.59
CA GLY A 58 -7.07 -6.47 -10.80
C GLY A 58 -7.08 -4.96 -10.82
N ARG A 59 -6.04 -4.34 -10.24
CA ARG A 59 -5.91 -2.88 -10.19
C ARG A 59 -4.47 -2.43 -10.02
N TYR A 60 -4.22 -1.16 -10.31
CA TYR A 60 -2.98 -0.52 -9.91
C TYR A 60 -2.84 -0.55 -8.39
N ILE A 61 -1.66 -0.95 -7.93
CA ILE A 61 -1.33 -0.95 -6.52
C ILE A 61 -0.36 0.18 -6.22
N PRO A 62 -0.41 0.74 -5.02
CA PRO A 62 0.44 1.86 -4.63
C PRO A 62 1.88 1.37 -4.34
N MET A 63 2.51 0.78 -5.34
CA MET A 63 3.85 0.23 -5.30
C MET A 63 4.56 0.46 -6.64
N ARG A 64 5.82 0.85 -6.59
CA ARG A 64 6.63 1.09 -7.78
C ARG A 64 7.46 -0.13 -8.14
N CYS A 65 7.60 -0.34 -9.44
CA CYS A 65 8.51 -1.34 -9.98
C CYS A 65 9.96 -0.98 -9.64
N SER A 66 10.69 -1.94 -9.06
CA SER A 66 12.10 -1.77 -8.71
C SER A 66 13.06 -2.32 -9.78
N ASN A 67 12.54 -2.89 -10.87
CA ASN A 67 13.37 -3.47 -11.92
C ASN A 67 14.30 -2.42 -12.54
N PRO A 68 15.61 -2.64 -12.57
CA PRO A 68 16.51 -1.70 -13.21
C PRO A 68 16.37 -1.75 -14.74
N VAL A 69 15.89 -0.66 -15.31
CA VAL A 69 15.86 -0.43 -16.76
C VAL A 69 16.94 0.59 -17.09
N ARG A 70 17.92 0.21 -17.93
CA ARG A 70 19.05 1.07 -18.29
C ARG A 70 19.78 1.70 -17.08
N ARG A 71 20.02 0.90 -16.02
CA ARG A 71 20.67 1.30 -14.75
C ARG A 71 19.87 2.25 -13.86
N LYS A 72 18.60 2.52 -14.18
CA LYS A 72 17.68 3.29 -13.33
C LYS A 72 16.49 2.40 -12.95
N PRO A 73 15.90 2.58 -11.76
CA PRO A 73 14.64 1.90 -11.43
C PRO A 73 13.57 2.24 -12.47
N CYS A 74 12.75 1.26 -12.84
CA CYS A 74 11.62 1.46 -13.77
C CYS A 74 10.64 2.51 -13.22
N ALA A 75 10.40 2.48 -11.90
CA ALA A 75 9.56 3.41 -11.16
C ALA A 75 8.09 3.51 -11.64
N SER A 76 7.65 2.69 -12.61
CA SER A 76 6.24 2.59 -12.98
C SER A 76 5.45 1.92 -11.86
N GLN A 77 4.21 2.33 -11.70
CA GLN A 77 3.28 1.69 -10.76
C GLN A 77 2.96 0.27 -11.21
N LEU A 78 2.88 -0.66 -10.26
CA LEU A 78 2.53 -2.05 -10.52
C LEU A 78 1.02 -2.24 -10.62
N ILE A 79 0.62 -3.25 -11.39
CA ILE A 79 -0.74 -3.80 -11.38
C ILE A 79 -0.67 -5.11 -10.61
N ALA A 80 -1.58 -5.33 -9.66
CA ALA A 80 -1.79 -6.63 -9.04
C ALA A 80 -3.18 -7.15 -9.37
N ALA A 81 -3.31 -8.47 -9.42
CA ALA A 81 -4.57 -9.17 -9.64
C ALA A 81 -4.67 -10.37 -8.69
N ARG A 82 -5.90 -10.71 -8.31
CA ARG A 82 -6.23 -11.92 -7.54
C ARG A 82 -7.03 -12.88 -8.41
N PRO A 83 -6.37 -13.73 -9.22
CA PRO A 83 -7.07 -14.64 -10.14
C PRO A 83 -7.87 -15.71 -9.39
N ASP A 84 -7.36 -16.17 -8.24
CA ASP A 84 -7.96 -17.18 -7.37
C ASP A 84 -7.77 -16.88 -5.88
N GLU A 85 -8.11 -17.83 -4.99
CA GLU A 85 -8.00 -17.65 -3.55
C GLU A 85 -6.57 -17.83 -3.00
N GLY A 86 -5.72 -18.52 -3.75
CA GLY A 86 -4.38 -18.92 -3.31
C GLY A 86 -3.24 -18.11 -3.89
N THR A 87 -3.52 -17.29 -4.92
CA THR A 87 -2.49 -16.62 -5.71
C THR A 87 -2.77 -15.12 -5.84
N VAL A 88 -1.71 -14.33 -5.75
CA VAL A 88 -1.70 -12.93 -6.16
C VAL A 88 -0.69 -12.81 -7.31
N GLU A 89 -1.15 -12.33 -8.44
CA GLU A 89 -0.31 -12.00 -9.60
C GLU A 89 -0.03 -10.51 -9.65
N TRP A 90 1.11 -10.15 -10.23
CA TRP A 90 1.48 -8.76 -10.43
C TRP A 90 2.27 -8.57 -11.71
N GLU A 91 2.16 -7.38 -12.28
CA GLU A 91 2.94 -7.00 -13.46
C GLU A 91 3.30 -5.51 -13.46
N CYS A 92 4.38 -5.18 -14.14
CA CYS A 92 4.76 -3.82 -14.46
C CYS A 92 4.38 -3.50 -15.91
N PRO A 93 3.44 -2.58 -16.18
CA PRO A 93 3.01 -2.25 -17.53
C PRO A 93 4.11 -1.59 -18.37
N ALA A 94 5.13 -0.99 -17.74
CA ALA A 94 6.19 -0.27 -18.44
C ALA A 94 7.36 -1.16 -18.86
N CYS A 95 7.77 -2.15 -18.06
CA CYS A 95 8.93 -2.99 -18.36
C CYS A 95 8.59 -4.47 -18.52
N GLY A 96 7.34 -4.87 -18.31
CA GLY A 96 6.87 -6.25 -18.46
C GLY A 96 7.34 -7.20 -17.37
N GLU A 97 8.01 -6.71 -16.31
CA GLU A 97 8.35 -7.53 -15.15
C GLU A 97 7.07 -7.99 -14.46
N ARG A 98 6.99 -9.27 -14.13
CA ARG A 98 5.78 -9.86 -13.57
C ARG A 98 6.08 -11.02 -12.65
N GLY A 99 5.09 -11.48 -11.93
CA GLY A 99 5.22 -12.67 -11.10
C GLY A 99 3.93 -13.08 -10.44
N SER A 100 4.03 -14.16 -9.67
CA SER A 100 2.95 -14.67 -8.84
C SER A 100 3.47 -15.02 -7.44
N VAL A 101 2.64 -14.81 -6.44
CA VAL A 101 2.92 -15.13 -5.05
C VAL A 101 1.83 -16.05 -4.54
N SER A 102 2.23 -17.21 -4.01
CA SER A 102 1.34 -18.22 -3.42
C SER A 102 1.58 -18.40 -1.92
N ASN A 103 0.75 -19.21 -1.27
CA ASN A 103 0.85 -19.58 0.16
C ASN A 103 0.95 -18.36 1.10
N TRP A 104 0.22 -17.30 0.78
CA TRP A 104 0.21 -16.06 1.53
C TRP A 104 -0.93 -15.97 2.56
N SER A 105 -1.98 -16.79 2.41
CA SER A 105 -3.15 -16.76 3.30
C SER A 105 -2.75 -17.09 4.75
N GLY A 106 -3.25 -16.31 5.69
CA GLY A 106 -2.92 -16.42 7.11
C GLY A 106 -1.53 -15.93 7.51
N THR A 107 -0.73 -15.42 6.58
CA THR A 107 0.54 -14.74 6.91
C THR A 107 0.31 -13.34 7.46
N THR A 108 1.35 -12.73 8.01
CA THR A 108 1.32 -11.33 8.48
C THR A 108 0.99 -10.32 7.37
N PHE A 109 1.07 -10.72 6.10
CA PHE A 109 0.74 -9.91 4.92
C PHE A 109 -0.69 -10.12 4.40
N ASP A 110 -1.43 -11.08 4.97
CA ASP A 110 -2.84 -11.29 4.65
C ASP A 110 -3.73 -10.26 5.35
N LEU A 111 -4.04 -9.17 4.67
CA LEU A 111 -4.93 -8.13 5.16
C LEU A 111 -6.41 -8.40 4.83
N GLY A 112 -6.72 -9.45 4.08
CA GLY A 112 -8.10 -9.82 3.73
C GLY A 112 -8.93 -10.19 4.96
N SER A 113 -8.31 -10.73 6.00
CA SER A 113 -8.94 -11.04 7.29
C SER A 113 -9.10 -9.81 8.21
N VAL A 114 -8.36 -8.74 7.96
CA VAL A 114 -8.43 -7.50 8.74
C VAL A 114 -9.65 -6.71 8.29
N ARG A 115 -10.68 -6.65 9.12
CA ARG A 115 -11.87 -5.84 8.83
C ARG A 115 -11.66 -4.43 9.38
N PRO A 116 -11.71 -3.38 8.55
CA PRO A 116 -11.76 -2.03 9.05
C PRO A 116 -13.08 -1.86 9.81
N VAL A 117 -13.02 -1.30 11.00
CA VAL A 117 -14.20 -0.82 11.71
C VAL A 117 -14.58 0.51 11.06
N ARG A 118 -15.25 0.46 9.90
CA ARG A 118 -15.72 1.67 9.23
C ARG A 118 -17.17 1.93 9.63
N MET A 119 -17.38 2.99 10.36
CA MET A 119 -18.65 3.69 10.38
C MET A 119 -18.68 4.54 9.10
N VAL A 120 -19.44 4.11 8.09
CA VAL A 120 -19.43 4.65 6.71
C VAL A 120 -19.74 6.15 6.66
N GLU A 121 -20.38 6.71 7.70
CA GLU A 121 -20.82 8.11 7.75
C GLU A 121 -19.73 9.11 8.17
N GLU A 122 -18.57 8.64 8.66
CA GLU A 122 -17.53 9.52 9.24
C GLU A 122 -16.18 9.48 8.49
N SER A 123 -16.10 8.77 7.37
CA SER A 123 -14.86 8.72 6.59
C SER A 123 -14.74 9.87 5.61
N ARG A 124 -13.54 10.41 5.46
CA ARG A 124 -13.21 11.45 4.47
C ARG A 124 -12.11 10.99 3.53
N ASP A 125 -12.15 11.51 2.32
CA ASP A 125 -11.12 11.27 1.32
C ASP A 125 -9.86 12.07 1.67
N VAL A 126 -8.79 11.37 1.92
CA VAL A 126 -7.47 11.91 2.25
C VAL A 126 -6.57 11.78 1.04
N VAL A 127 -6.02 12.91 0.57
CA VAL A 127 -5.10 12.93 -0.57
C VAL A 127 -3.67 13.04 -0.08
N VAL A 128 -2.81 12.09 -0.48
CA VAL A 128 -1.42 11.98 -0.02
C VAL A 128 -0.48 11.81 -1.22
N PRO A 129 0.67 12.50 -1.25
CA PRO A 129 1.73 12.23 -2.20
C PRO A 129 2.25 10.80 -2.09
N LEU A 130 2.57 10.18 -3.23
CA LEU A 130 3.02 8.80 -3.29
C LEU A 130 4.33 8.56 -2.51
N ASP A 131 5.24 9.52 -2.51
CA ASP A 131 6.51 9.43 -1.79
C ASP A 131 6.32 9.40 -0.26
N GLU A 132 5.38 10.16 0.27
CA GLU A 132 5.03 10.14 1.69
C GLU A 132 4.40 8.81 2.08
N LEU A 133 3.51 8.28 1.25
CA LEU A 133 2.90 6.96 1.48
C LEU A 133 3.93 5.82 1.39
N ASP A 134 4.85 5.90 0.44
CA ASP A 134 5.94 4.93 0.32
C ASP A 134 6.86 4.96 1.56
N ALA A 135 7.08 6.13 2.17
CA ALA A 135 7.80 6.21 3.43
C ALA A 135 7.07 5.47 4.55
N MET A 136 5.77 5.70 4.71
CA MET A 136 4.93 4.97 5.69
C MET A 136 4.97 3.46 5.49
N ARG A 137 4.97 2.99 4.26
CA ARG A 137 4.99 1.56 3.91
C ARG A 137 6.32 0.87 4.20
N ARG A 138 7.43 1.61 4.17
CA ARG A 138 8.74 1.07 4.51
C ARG A 138 8.90 0.79 6.01
N LEU A 139 7.99 1.28 6.84
CA LEU A 139 8.02 1.05 8.28
C LEU A 139 7.72 -0.41 8.62
N SER A 140 8.59 -1.03 9.38
CA SER A 140 8.56 -2.49 9.63
C SER A 140 7.42 -2.95 10.55
N PHE A 141 6.78 -2.04 11.26
CA PHE A 141 5.84 -2.35 12.35
C PHE A 141 4.47 -1.69 12.19
N THR A 142 4.13 -1.20 11.00
CA THR A 142 2.81 -0.58 10.77
C THR A 142 1.68 -1.55 11.19
N PRO A 143 0.76 -1.15 12.07
CA PRO A 143 -0.37 -1.97 12.47
C PRO A 143 -1.18 -2.47 11.27
N PRO A 144 -1.74 -3.70 11.29
CA PRO A 144 -2.46 -4.27 10.15
C PRO A 144 -3.59 -3.38 9.63
N LEU A 145 -4.33 -2.72 10.52
CA LEU A 145 -5.39 -1.79 10.14
C LEU A 145 -4.86 -0.61 9.33
N LEU A 146 -3.78 0.04 9.79
CA LEU A 146 -3.17 1.15 9.08
C LEU A 146 -2.54 0.69 7.75
N ARG A 147 -1.90 -0.48 7.72
CA ARG A 147 -1.41 -1.06 6.46
C ARG A 147 -2.55 -1.25 5.46
N ARG A 148 -3.70 -1.72 5.91
CA ARG A 148 -4.87 -1.88 5.05
C ARG A 148 -5.33 -0.56 4.46
N LEU A 149 -5.45 0.50 5.25
CA LEU A 149 -5.79 1.84 4.74
C LEU A 149 -4.82 2.30 3.66
N LEU A 150 -3.52 2.16 3.92
CA LEU A 150 -2.47 2.55 2.98
C LEU A 150 -2.50 1.74 1.68
N VAL A 151 -2.97 0.49 1.71
CA VAL A 151 -3.06 -0.38 0.53
C VAL A 151 -4.37 -0.17 -0.23
N GLU A 152 -5.43 0.26 0.44
CA GLU A 152 -6.69 0.63 -0.19
C GLU A 152 -6.60 1.96 -0.95
N ALA A 153 -5.51 2.71 -0.78
CA ALA A 153 -5.31 3.97 -1.46
C ALA A 153 -5.34 3.82 -3.00
N ILE A 154 -6.12 4.68 -3.64
CA ILE A 154 -6.33 4.69 -5.10
C ILE A 154 -5.52 5.83 -5.72
N GLY A 155 -4.86 5.57 -6.84
CA GLY A 155 -4.07 6.59 -7.55
C GLY A 155 -4.94 7.69 -8.16
N ILE A 156 -4.52 8.93 -7.96
CA ILE A 156 -5.06 10.11 -8.64
C ILE A 156 -3.90 10.72 -9.44
N GLY A 157 -3.85 10.42 -10.74
CA GLY A 157 -2.71 10.81 -11.56
C GLY A 157 -1.41 10.11 -11.13
N ASP A 158 -0.27 10.68 -11.54
CA ASP A 158 1.02 9.97 -11.43
C ASP A 158 1.67 10.00 -10.03
N ASN A 159 1.25 10.91 -9.15
CA ASN A 159 2.00 11.19 -7.92
C ASN A 159 1.15 11.31 -6.65
N TYR A 160 -0.14 11.14 -6.73
CA TYR A 160 -1.04 11.26 -5.59
C TYR A 160 -1.91 10.03 -5.44
N LEU A 161 -2.22 9.74 -4.20
CA LEU A 161 -3.13 8.67 -3.81
C LEU A 161 -4.20 9.24 -2.90
N PHE A 162 -5.40 8.69 -2.97
CA PHE A 162 -6.42 8.99 -1.99
C PHE A 162 -6.90 7.71 -1.31
N PHE A 163 -7.32 7.83 -0.07
CA PHE A 163 -7.98 6.76 0.68
C PHE A 163 -9.00 7.37 1.64
N PRO A 164 -10.13 6.70 1.87
CA PRO A 164 -11.07 7.13 2.87
C PRO A 164 -10.54 6.78 4.27
N ALA A 165 -10.57 7.72 5.21
CA ALA A 165 -10.18 7.51 6.59
C ALA A 165 -11.15 8.23 7.55
N SER A 166 -11.42 7.59 8.69
CA SER A 166 -12.12 8.21 9.82
C SER A 166 -11.16 9.13 10.61
N GLN A 167 -11.70 9.95 11.49
CA GLN A 167 -10.88 10.81 12.34
C GLN A 167 -9.93 10.00 13.23
N ASP A 168 -10.39 8.90 13.81
CA ASP A 168 -9.57 8.03 14.65
C ASP A 168 -8.42 7.39 13.84
N GLU A 169 -8.69 6.96 12.62
CA GLU A 169 -7.67 6.42 11.72
C GLU A 169 -6.63 7.48 11.33
N LEU A 170 -7.04 8.73 11.11
CA LEU A 170 -6.12 9.85 10.86
C LEU A 170 -5.24 10.15 12.06
N ILE A 171 -5.80 10.14 13.28
CA ILE A 171 -5.04 10.32 14.52
C ILE A 171 -4.00 9.20 14.66
N GLN A 172 -4.37 7.94 14.46
CA GLN A 172 -3.46 6.81 14.53
C GLN A 172 -2.35 6.90 13.47
N LEU A 173 -2.69 7.26 12.23
CA LEU A 173 -1.71 7.46 11.15
C LEU A 173 -0.71 8.56 11.49
N ARG A 174 -1.18 9.69 12.02
CA ARG A 174 -0.33 10.79 12.46
C ARG A 174 0.64 10.38 13.57
N GLU A 175 0.10 9.79 14.64
CA GLU A 175 0.91 9.36 15.78
C GLU A 175 1.97 8.34 15.36
N TYR A 176 1.59 7.39 14.54
CA TYR A 176 2.52 6.41 14.03
C TYR A 176 3.61 7.02 13.16
N ALA A 177 3.26 7.97 12.29
CA ALA A 177 4.24 8.70 11.48
C ALA A 177 5.20 9.52 12.33
N GLN A 178 4.72 10.21 13.36
CA GLN A 178 5.55 11.00 14.28
C GLN A 178 6.56 10.14 15.04
N VAL A 179 6.11 9.05 15.68
CA VAL A 179 6.99 8.11 16.39
C VAL A 179 8.05 7.55 15.44
N SER A 180 7.64 7.16 14.23
CA SER A 180 8.55 6.59 13.24
C SER A 180 9.53 7.63 12.67
N ALA A 181 9.14 8.90 12.57
CA ALA A 181 10.03 9.99 12.16
C ALA A 181 11.17 10.18 13.15
N ASP A 182 10.90 10.06 14.45
CA ASP A 182 11.92 10.19 15.50
C ASP A 182 12.98 9.07 15.45
N GLU A 183 12.58 7.90 15.00
CA GLU A 183 13.47 6.74 14.79
C GLU A 183 14.19 6.75 13.43
N SER A 184 13.74 7.58 12.49
CA SER A 184 14.22 7.64 11.12
C SER A 184 15.28 8.75 10.93
N LYS A 185 15.99 8.68 9.78
CA LYS A 185 17.02 9.67 9.43
C LYS A 185 16.87 10.15 7.99
N GLY A 186 17.39 11.33 7.71
CA GLY A 186 17.52 11.85 6.35
C GLY A 186 16.18 12.10 5.68
N GLU A 187 16.03 11.53 4.48
CA GLU A 187 14.83 11.75 3.64
C GLU A 187 13.58 11.08 4.23
N ASP A 188 13.70 9.87 4.75
CA ASP A 188 12.55 9.16 5.34
C ASP A 188 11.96 9.94 6.52
N ARG A 189 12.78 10.52 7.40
CA ARG A 189 12.30 11.40 8.45
C ARG A 189 11.48 12.56 7.90
N ARG A 190 12.02 13.27 6.89
CA ARG A 190 11.32 14.43 6.30
C ARG A 190 9.98 14.03 5.66
N LEU A 191 9.91 12.87 5.03
CA LEU A 191 8.68 12.36 4.43
C LEU A 191 7.64 12.02 5.49
N LEU A 192 8.05 11.38 6.58
CA LEU A 192 7.18 11.03 7.70
C LEU A 192 6.68 12.28 8.46
N ASP A 193 7.55 13.28 8.67
CA ASP A 193 7.15 14.57 9.26
C ASP A 193 6.10 15.28 8.39
N ARG A 194 6.28 15.29 7.06
CA ARG A 194 5.30 15.88 6.14
C ARG A 194 3.98 15.10 6.13
N PHE A 195 4.04 13.78 6.17
CA PHE A 195 2.85 12.94 6.26
C PHE A 195 2.08 13.23 7.55
N ALA A 196 2.76 13.28 8.70
CA ALA A 196 2.13 13.60 9.99
C ALA A 196 1.47 14.98 9.97
N ALA A 197 2.17 16.01 9.47
CA ALA A 197 1.62 17.38 9.36
C ALA A 197 0.38 17.43 8.43
N ARG A 198 0.35 16.62 7.38
CA ARG A 198 -0.80 16.48 6.49
C ARG A 198 -2.00 15.85 7.20
N MET A 199 -1.77 14.80 7.99
CA MET A 199 -2.84 14.19 8.81
C MET A 199 -3.40 15.20 9.82
N ASP A 200 -2.55 16.00 10.47
CA ASP A 200 -2.98 17.09 11.37
C ASP A 200 -3.87 18.10 10.64
N ALA A 201 -3.53 18.48 9.41
CA ALA A 201 -4.35 19.40 8.63
C ALA A 201 -5.73 18.79 8.33
N PHE A 202 -5.81 17.51 7.97
CA PHE A 202 -7.09 16.84 7.74
C PHE A 202 -7.91 16.72 9.03
N ILE A 203 -7.29 16.37 10.16
CA ILE A 203 -7.96 16.29 11.48
C ILE A 203 -8.54 17.66 11.86
N THR A 204 -7.77 18.73 11.69
CA THR A 204 -8.19 20.11 12.04
C THR A 204 -9.30 20.64 11.14
N MET A 205 -9.34 20.20 9.87
CA MET A 205 -10.42 20.56 8.94
C MET A 205 -11.74 19.79 9.18
N LEU A 206 -11.71 18.79 10.05
CA LEU A 206 -12.93 18.15 10.51
C LEU A 206 -13.69 19.16 11.39
N PRO A 207 -14.97 19.47 11.12
CA PRO A 207 -15.74 20.24 12.07
C PRO A 207 -15.69 19.49 13.41
N GLU A 208 -15.32 20.19 14.47
CA GLU A 208 -15.51 19.64 15.80
C GLU A 208 -16.96 19.19 15.86
N PHE A 209 -17.18 17.89 16.05
CA PHE A 209 -18.49 17.39 16.44
C PHE A 209 -18.73 18.01 17.81
N THR A 210 -19.27 19.22 17.78
CA THR A 210 -19.73 19.87 19.00
C THR A 210 -20.77 18.93 19.60
N GLU A 211 -20.62 18.65 20.87
CA GLU A 211 -21.57 17.96 21.77
C GLU A 211 -23.02 18.49 21.68
N GLY A 212 -23.31 19.39 20.72
CA GLY A 212 -24.61 19.96 20.43
C GLY A 212 -25.62 19.04 19.75
N ALA A 213 -25.21 17.88 19.23
CA ALA A 213 -26.15 16.91 18.61
C ALA A 213 -27.01 16.20 19.67
N GLU A 214 -26.51 16.03 20.89
CA GLU A 214 -27.31 15.46 21.98
C GLU A 214 -28.36 16.44 22.52
N GLU A 215 -28.10 17.73 22.44
CA GLU A 215 -29.03 18.76 22.91
C GLU A 215 -30.20 18.99 21.92
N GLN A 216 -29.95 18.85 20.64
CA GLN A 216 -31.03 18.89 19.62
C GLN A 216 -31.96 17.69 19.69
N ASN A 217 -31.47 16.51 20.04
CA ASN A 217 -32.33 15.34 20.22
C ASN A 217 -33.12 15.36 21.55
N ARG A 218 -32.71 16.15 22.54
CA ARG A 218 -33.46 16.38 23.79
C ARG A 218 -34.61 17.36 23.60
N LEU A 219 -34.58 18.20 22.59
CA LEU A 219 -35.65 19.18 22.30
C LEU A 219 -36.73 18.66 21.36
N LEU A 220 -36.56 17.48 20.79
CA LEU A 220 -37.53 16.84 19.89
C LEU A 220 -38.29 15.64 20.50
N ASN A 221 -38.08 15.34 21.78
CA ASN A 221 -38.81 14.38 22.60
C ASN A 221 -39.41 15.08 23.80
#